data_9f160b8f8ad503801232e85f2aad8ac3
#
_entry.id   9f160b8f8ad503801232e85f2aad8ac3
#
_cell.length_a   1.000
_cell.length_b   1.000
_cell.length_c   1.000
_cell.angle_alpha   90.00
_cell.angle_beta   90.00
_cell.angle_gamma   90.00
#
_symmetry.space_group_name_H-M   'P 1'
#
loop_
_entity.id
_entity.type
_entity.pdbx_description
1 polymer ?
#
loop_
_entity_poly.entity_id
_entity_poly.type
_entity_poly.pdbx_seq_one_letter_code
_entity_poly.pdbx_strand_id
1 'polypeptide(L)'
;MRMALKNKQNLKYSNLGETRPLYVVEDGKIVTTEVDGVETPVSNGYSNPVYDEPVSFIANIIPVGSESYARGNIAVPHAYRIDISAYDALILTKAFEFPLTETSVIWHRSEPKYKTLENAVMVDENGDETFNPSEAVSVTSMEVVDENSADYIVKRVATSMNVTLILLRRVNQNAFS
;
A
#
# COMPACT_ATOMS: atom_id res chain seq x y z
N MET A 1 -5.98 9.04 -29.55
CA MET A 1 -6.44 9.88 -28.44
C MET A 1 -5.22 10.56 -27.83
N ARG A 2 -5.02 11.86 -28.03
CA ARG A 2 -3.96 12.60 -27.35
C ARG A 2 -4.47 12.90 -25.93
N MET A 3 -4.07 12.10 -24.95
CA MET A 3 -4.24 12.49 -23.56
C MET A 3 -3.53 13.82 -23.36
N ALA A 4 -4.25 14.79 -22.81
CA ALA A 4 -3.69 16.10 -22.52
C ALA A 4 -2.53 15.96 -21.54
N LEU A 5 -1.32 16.05 -22.06
CA LEU A 5 -0.06 16.00 -21.30
C LEU A 5 0.11 17.17 -20.31
N LYS A 6 -0.87 18.08 -20.24
CA LYS A 6 -0.73 19.39 -19.59
C LYS A 6 -0.68 19.37 -18.07
N ASN A 7 -0.99 18.26 -17.38
CA ASN A 7 -1.02 18.24 -15.91
C ASN A 7 -0.39 16.96 -15.33
N LYS A 8 0.64 16.42 -15.97
CA LYS A 8 1.38 15.30 -15.41
C LYS A 8 2.13 15.75 -14.16
N GLN A 9 1.99 15.01 -13.11
CA GLN A 9 2.58 15.26 -11.80
C GLN A 9 3.53 14.13 -11.45
N ASN A 10 4.58 14.45 -10.72
CA ASN A 10 5.44 13.44 -10.10
C ASN A 10 4.72 12.87 -8.88
N LEU A 11 4.55 11.59 -8.88
CA LEU A 11 3.89 10.82 -7.84
C LEU A 11 4.84 9.74 -7.35
N LYS A 12 4.57 9.21 -6.18
CA LYS A 12 5.21 7.99 -5.70
C LYS A 12 4.13 6.97 -5.39
N TYR A 13 4.41 5.70 -5.57
CA TYR A 13 3.54 4.62 -5.14
C TYR A 13 4.34 3.54 -4.43
N SER A 14 3.67 2.77 -3.60
CA SER A 14 4.19 1.54 -3.05
C SER A 14 3.11 0.46 -3.08
N ASN A 15 3.52 -0.77 -3.37
CA ASN A 15 2.66 -1.94 -3.35
C ASN A 15 2.78 -2.63 -1.99
N LEU A 16 1.71 -3.28 -1.57
CA LEU A 16 1.76 -4.19 -0.42
C LEU A 16 2.62 -5.40 -0.81
N GLY A 17 3.78 -5.54 -0.19
CA GLY A 17 4.69 -6.66 -0.41
C GLY A 17 4.28 -7.87 0.42
N GLU A 18 4.15 -7.69 1.73
CA GLU A 18 3.78 -8.77 2.65
C GLU A 18 3.00 -8.24 3.86
N THR A 19 2.59 -9.15 4.73
CA THR A 19 2.06 -8.82 6.05
C THR A 19 2.87 -9.58 7.09
N ARG A 20 3.22 -8.92 8.19
CA ARG A 20 4.00 -9.52 9.29
C ARG A 20 3.24 -9.52 10.60
N PRO A 21 3.31 -10.61 11.37
CA PRO A 21 2.88 -10.62 12.75
C PRO A 21 3.88 -9.82 13.60
N LEU A 22 3.43 -9.34 14.76
CA LEU A 22 4.32 -8.85 15.82
C LEU A 22 4.38 -9.92 16.91
N TYR A 23 5.58 -10.32 17.29
CA TYR A 23 5.78 -11.38 18.25
C TYR A 23 5.67 -10.88 19.69
N VAL A 24 5.14 -11.71 20.57
CA VAL A 24 5.08 -11.43 22.00
C VAL A 24 6.44 -11.76 22.62
N VAL A 25 6.98 -10.79 23.36
CA VAL A 25 8.26 -10.92 24.07
C VAL A 25 8.03 -10.73 25.56
N GLU A 26 8.48 -11.66 26.36
CA GLU A 26 8.50 -11.58 27.83
C GLU A 26 9.94 -11.81 28.31
N ASP A 27 10.42 -10.94 29.19
CA ASP A 27 11.80 -10.97 29.74
C ASP A 27 12.89 -11.05 28.66
N GLY A 28 12.66 -10.42 27.50
CA GLY A 28 13.60 -10.40 26.36
C GLY A 28 13.63 -11.67 25.54
N LYS A 29 12.71 -12.62 25.77
CA LYS A 29 12.58 -13.86 24.97
C LYS A 29 11.24 -13.93 24.26
N ILE A 30 11.25 -14.55 23.08
CA ILE A 30 10.04 -14.82 22.31
C ILE A 30 9.18 -15.81 23.11
N VAL A 31 7.90 -15.48 23.31
CA VAL A 31 6.94 -16.43 23.87
C VAL A 31 6.58 -17.42 22.80
N THR A 32 6.78 -18.71 23.09
CA THR A 32 6.39 -19.81 22.21
C THR A 32 5.25 -20.63 22.83
N THR A 33 4.47 -21.28 21.98
CA THR A 33 3.49 -22.29 22.35
C THR A 33 3.71 -23.54 21.52
N GLU A 34 3.43 -24.70 22.08
CA GLU A 34 3.56 -25.95 21.35
C GLU A 34 2.24 -26.23 20.61
N VAL A 35 2.32 -26.37 19.29
CA VAL A 35 1.21 -26.73 18.41
C VAL A 35 1.62 -27.99 17.65
N ASP A 36 0.93 -29.10 17.86
CA ASP A 36 1.21 -30.40 17.23
C ASP A 36 2.68 -30.87 17.39
N GLY A 37 3.28 -30.61 18.56
CA GLY A 37 4.67 -30.98 18.87
C GLY A 37 5.73 -30.03 18.27
N VAL A 38 5.30 -28.89 17.71
CA VAL A 38 6.20 -27.87 17.14
C VAL A 38 6.11 -26.59 17.96
N GLU A 39 7.25 -26.08 18.41
CA GLU A 39 7.31 -24.74 19.02
C GLU A 39 6.93 -23.68 18.00
N THR A 40 5.92 -22.89 18.33
CA THR A 40 5.39 -21.82 17.47
C THR A 40 5.40 -20.51 18.23
N PRO A 41 5.97 -19.41 17.67
CA PRO A 41 5.98 -18.12 18.34
C PRO A 41 4.57 -17.56 18.47
N VAL A 42 4.28 -17.01 19.64
CA VAL A 42 3.01 -16.35 19.91
C VAL A 42 3.06 -14.95 19.28
N SER A 43 2.12 -14.67 18.39
CA SER A 43 1.93 -13.34 17.85
C SER A 43 0.83 -12.58 18.61
N ASN A 44 0.83 -11.26 18.50
CA ASN A 44 -0.20 -10.39 19.08
C ASN A 44 -1.57 -10.48 18.36
N GLY A 45 -1.70 -11.37 17.37
CA GLY A 45 -2.92 -11.59 16.60
C GLY A 45 -3.20 -10.56 15.49
N TYR A 46 -2.35 -9.55 15.34
CA TYR A 46 -2.48 -8.54 14.29
C TYR A 46 -1.49 -8.82 13.15
N SER A 47 -1.96 -8.67 11.92
CA SER A 47 -1.11 -8.67 10.73
C SER A 47 -0.84 -7.24 10.30
N ASN A 48 0.43 -6.85 10.29
CA ASN A 48 0.86 -5.51 9.94
C ASN A 48 1.32 -5.48 8.48
N PRO A 49 0.80 -4.55 7.66
CA PRO A 49 1.21 -4.45 6.27
C PRO A 49 2.64 -3.93 6.17
N VAL A 50 3.43 -4.57 5.32
CA VAL A 50 4.76 -4.13 4.91
C VAL A 50 4.69 -3.77 3.43
N TYR A 51 4.91 -2.52 3.15
CA TYR A 51 4.90 -1.98 1.80
C TYR A 51 6.32 -1.94 1.23
N ASP A 52 6.43 -2.19 -0.08
CA ASP A 52 7.69 -2.07 -0.81
C ASP A 52 8.23 -0.64 -0.77
N GLU A 53 9.50 -0.45 -1.11
CA GLU A 53 10.09 0.88 -1.23
C GLU A 53 9.34 1.73 -2.27
N PRO A 54 9.04 3.01 -1.96
CA PRO A 54 8.28 3.87 -2.84
C PRO A 54 8.96 4.13 -4.18
N VAL A 55 8.24 3.92 -5.27
CA VAL A 55 8.70 4.12 -6.64
C VAL A 55 8.07 5.38 -7.24
N SER A 56 8.90 6.21 -7.86
CA SER A 56 8.42 7.42 -8.55
C SER A 56 7.78 7.09 -9.90
N PHE A 57 6.70 7.76 -10.22
CA PHE A 57 6.04 7.67 -11.52
C PHE A 57 5.39 9.01 -11.90
N ILE A 58 5.01 9.13 -13.16
CA ILE A 58 4.40 10.36 -13.69
C ILE A 58 2.99 10.04 -14.18
N ALA A 59 2.00 10.63 -13.52
CA ALA A 59 0.60 10.48 -13.91
C ALA A 59 -0.19 11.78 -13.64
N ASN A 60 -1.44 11.81 -14.07
CA ASN A 60 -2.38 12.85 -13.75
C ASN A 60 -3.45 12.30 -12.81
N ILE A 61 -3.53 12.84 -11.59
CA ILE A 61 -4.62 12.57 -10.66
C ILE A 61 -5.75 13.57 -10.94
N ILE A 62 -6.94 13.02 -11.17
CA ILE A 62 -8.14 13.78 -11.49
C ILE A 62 -9.13 13.61 -10.35
N PRO A 63 -9.44 14.68 -9.58
CA PRO A 63 -10.46 14.60 -8.55
C PRO A 63 -11.83 14.29 -9.13
N VAL A 64 -12.56 13.38 -8.52
CA VAL A 64 -13.95 13.11 -8.86
C VAL A 64 -14.80 14.33 -8.48
N GLY A 65 -15.71 14.75 -9.37
CA GLY A 65 -16.51 15.99 -9.17
C GLY A 65 -15.82 17.27 -9.59
N SER A 66 -14.56 17.21 -10.13
CA SER A 66 -13.91 18.39 -10.71
C SER A 66 -14.65 18.88 -11.96
N GLU A 67 -14.48 20.18 -12.28
CA GLU A 67 -15.06 20.74 -13.51
C GLU A 67 -14.64 20.00 -14.79
N SER A 68 -13.42 19.48 -14.82
CA SER A 68 -12.91 18.68 -15.94
C SER A 68 -13.71 17.40 -16.15
N TYR A 69 -14.19 16.81 -15.06
CA TYR A 69 -15.06 15.64 -15.09
C TYR A 69 -16.50 16.02 -15.47
N ALA A 70 -17.06 17.07 -14.83
CA ALA A 70 -18.42 17.53 -15.07
C ALA A 70 -18.65 18.00 -16.52
N ARG A 71 -17.62 18.51 -17.18
CA ARG A 71 -17.68 18.96 -18.59
C ARG A 71 -17.53 17.85 -19.62
N GLY A 72 -17.49 16.58 -19.21
CA GLY A 72 -17.33 15.45 -20.13
C GLY A 72 -15.96 15.39 -20.84
N ASN A 73 -14.99 16.18 -20.43
CA ASN A 73 -13.64 16.19 -21.02
C ASN A 73 -12.86 14.90 -20.68
N ILE A 74 -13.38 14.09 -19.75
CA ILE A 74 -12.85 12.80 -19.38
C ILE A 74 -13.97 11.80 -19.64
N ALA A 75 -13.95 11.20 -20.82
CA ALA A 75 -14.78 10.04 -21.07
C ALA A 75 -14.22 8.86 -20.26
N VAL A 76 -14.78 8.63 -19.07
CA VAL A 76 -14.65 7.33 -18.43
C VAL A 76 -15.40 6.36 -19.34
N PRO A 77 -14.74 5.37 -19.93
CA PRO A 77 -15.41 4.48 -20.85
C PRO A 77 -16.62 3.84 -20.17
N HIS A 78 -17.80 4.02 -20.73
CA HIS A 78 -19.04 3.36 -20.24
C HIS A 78 -18.89 1.83 -20.16
N ALA A 79 -17.87 1.27 -20.82
CA ALA A 79 -17.51 -0.14 -20.79
C ALA A 79 -17.22 -0.68 -19.38
N TYR A 80 -16.81 0.18 -18.42
CA TYR A 80 -16.45 -0.30 -17.08
C TYR A 80 -17.64 -0.49 -16.14
N ARG A 81 -18.80 0.14 -16.40
CA ARG A 81 -20.01 0.09 -15.56
C ARG A 81 -19.69 0.32 -14.07
N ILE A 82 -18.74 1.19 -13.78
CA ILE A 82 -18.30 1.48 -12.42
C ILE A 82 -18.91 2.81 -11.98
N ASP A 83 -19.53 2.81 -10.81
CA ASP A 83 -19.92 4.04 -10.15
C ASP A 83 -18.68 4.70 -9.54
N ILE A 84 -18.18 5.74 -10.19
CA ILE A 84 -16.99 6.46 -9.75
C ILE A 84 -17.29 7.47 -8.64
N SER A 85 -18.55 7.78 -8.34
CA SER A 85 -18.93 8.71 -7.29
C SER A 85 -18.51 8.23 -5.89
N ALA A 86 -18.26 6.92 -5.74
CA ALA A 86 -17.78 6.32 -4.51
C ALA A 86 -16.27 6.55 -4.24
N TYR A 87 -15.56 7.25 -5.15
CA TYR A 87 -14.12 7.47 -5.08
C TYR A 87 -13.78 8.95 -5.04
N ASP A 88 -12.60 9.30 -4.51
CA ASP A 88 -12.16 10.69 -4.35
C ASP A 88 -11.42 11.21 -5.57
N ALA A 89 -10.70 10.33 -6.25
CA ALA A 89 -9.91 10.67 -7.44
C ALA A 89 -9.74 9.46 -8.35
N LEU A 90 -9.25 9.71 -9.55
CA LEU A 90 -8.90 8.68 -10.51
C LEU A 90 -7.61 9.01 -11.27
N ILE A 91 -6.94 7.96 -11.76
CA ILE A 91 -5.86 8.05 -12.73
C ILE A 91 -6.31 7.29 -13.97
N LEU A 92 -6.11 7.91 -15.14
CA LEU A 92 -6.33 7.29 -16.43
C LEU A 92 -4.98 7.17 -17.14
N THR A 93 -4.57 5.96 -17.48
CA THR A 93 -3.28 5.68 -18.09
C THR A 93 -3.39 4.66 -19.22
N LYS A 94 -2.32 4.43 -19.95
CA LYS A 94 -2.27 3.34 -20.93
C LYS A 94 -2.40 1.99 -20.22
N ALA A 95 -2.91 0.99 -20.92
CA ALA A 95 -3.02 -0.34 -20.35
C ALA A 95 -1.66 -0.84 -19.88
N PHE A 96 -1.63 -1.37 -18.63
CA PHE A 96 -0.44 -1.95 -18.01
C PHE A 96 0.78 -1.02 -17.89
N GLU A 97 0.58 0.31 -17.90
CA GLU A 97 1.69 1.26 -17.79
C GLU A 97 2.36 1.22 -16.41
N PHE A 98 1.58 0.96 -15.34
CA PHE A 98 2.08 0.90 -13.97
C PHE A 98 1.62 -0.37 -13.26
N PRO A 99 2.50 -1.01 -12.45
CA PRO A 99 2.16 -2.24 -11.72
C PRO A 99 1.40 -1.96 -10.40
N LEU A 100 0.37 -1.12 -10.44
CA LEU A 100 -0.47 -0.80 -9.30
C LEU A 100 -1.48 -1.91 -9.03
N THR A 101 -1.70 -2.21 -7.75
CA THR A 101 -2.68 -3.18 -7.25
C THR A 101 -3.77 -2.48 -6.44
N GLU A 102 -4.84 -3.21 -6.09
CA GLU A 102 -5.96 -2.65 -5.31
C GLU A 102 -5.61 -2.26 -3.87
N THR A 103 -4.40 -2.52 -3.42
CA THR A 103 -3.91 -2.13 -2.09
C THR A 103 -2.75 -1.16 -2.16
N SER A 104 -2.29 -0.77 -3.35
CA SER A 104 -1.20 0.19 -3.51
C SER A 104 -1.55 1.53 -2.87
N VAL A 105 -0.56 2.18 -2.28
CA VAL A 105 -0.67 3.53 -1.74
C VAL A 105 0.06 4.53 -2.62
N ILE A 106 -0.44 5.78 -2.67
CA ILE A 106 0.07 6.82 -3.56
C ILE A 106 0.29 8.11 -2.78
N TRP A 107 1.48 8.70 -2.94
CA TRP A 107 1.83 10.04 -2.49
C TRP A 107 1.77 11.00 -3.68
N HIS A 108 0.99 12.07 -3.50
CA HIS A 108 0.79 13.13 -4.50
C HIS A 108 1.36 14.47 -4.03
N ARG A 109 1.03 14.85 -2.81
CA ARG A 109 1.48 16.10 -2.17
C ARG A 109 2.30 15.86 -0.93
N SER A 110 2.10 14.74 -0.28
CA SER A 110 2.91 14.27 0.84
C SER A 110 4.14 13.50 0.37
N GLU A 111 5.08 13.31 1.28
CA GLU A 111 6.25 12.45 1.09
C GLU A 111 6.09 11.17 1.91
N PRO A 112 6.63 10.05 1.40
CA PRO A 112 6.69 8.80 2.15
C PRO A 112 7.37 9.01 3.49
N LYS A 113 6.75 8.50 4.54
CA LYS A 113 7.33 8.39 5.87
C LYS A 113 7.53 6.93 6.22
N TYR A 114 8.37 6.69 7.22
CA TYR A 114 8.64 5.35 7.72
C TYR A 114 8.17 5.25 9.17
N LYS A 115 7.79 4.06 9.57
CA LYS A 115 7.44 3.70 10.94
C LYS A 115 8.19 2.44 11.34
N THR A 116 8.40 2.28 12.63
CA THR A 116 9.04 1.09 13.19
C THR A 116 7.97 0.08 13.60
N LEU A 117 8.11 -1.15 13.13
CA LEU A 117 7.37 -2.30 13.64
C LEU A 117 8.24 -2.99 14.70
N GLU A 118 7.85 -2.86 15.95
CA GLU A 118 8.53 -3.49 17.07
C GLU A 118 8.30 -5.01 17.05
N ASN A 119 9.36 -5.78 17.36
CA ASN A 119 9.30 -7.24 17.45
C ASN A 119 8.75 -7.94 16.19
N ALA A 120 9.09 -7.43 15.00
CA ALA A 120 8.59 -7.90 13.73
C ALA A 120 9.49 -8.95 13.05
N VAL A 121 10.74 -9.06 13.47
CA VAL A 121 11.76 -9.91 12.85
C VAL A 121 12.37 -10.82 13.91
N MET A 122 12.31 -12.14 13.70
CA MET A 122 13.08 -13.12 14.47
C MET A 122 14.49 -13.22 13.93
N VAL A 123 15.49 -13.26 14.80
CA VAL A 123 16.89 -13.40 14.43
C VAL A 123 17.55 -14.59 15.11
N ASP A 124 18.42 -15.28 14.37
CA ASP A 124 19.20 -16.42 14.85
C ASP A 124 20.46 -15.98 15.63
N GLU A 125 21.30 -16.95 16.02
CA GLU A 125 22.55 -16.70 16.74
C GLU A 125 23.56 -15.87 15.95
N ASN A 126 23.46 -15.84 14.62
CA ASN A 126 24.36 -15.08 13.74
C ASN A 126 23.84 -13.64 13.54
N GLY A 127 22.62 -13.33 13.98
CA GLY A 127 21.95 -12.05 13.73
C GLY A 127 21.21 -12.01 12.39
N ASP A 128 21.06 -13.15 11.73
CA ASP A 128 20.33 -13.25 10.47
C ASP A 128 18.83 -13.49 10.72
N GLU A 129 17.98 -12.99 9.82
CA GLU A 129 16.53 -13.21 9.90
C GLU A 129 16.23 -14.69 9.75
N THR A 130 15.43 -15.24 10.67
CA THR A 130 14.93 -16.61 10.59
C THR A 130 13.41 -16.63 10.68
N PHE A 131 12.80 -17.62 10.00
CA PHE A 131 11.37 -17.93 10.12
C PHE A 131 11.14 -19.19 10.96
N ASN A 132 12.22 -19.79 11.46
CA ASN A 132 12.16 -20.97 12.31
C ASN A 132 12.24 -20.57 13.80
N PRO A 133 11.16 -20.74 14.58
CA PRO A 133 11.16 -20.35 16.00
C PRO A 133 12.22 -21.06 16.84
N SER A 134 12.57 -22.29 16.50
CA SER A 134 13.57 -23.07 17.24
C SER A 134 15.00 -22.56 17.03
N GLU A 135 15.25 -21.78 15.98
CA GLU A 135 16.54 -21.14 15.68
C GLU A 135 16.59 -19.70 16.18
N ALA A 136 15.44 -19.11 16.49
CA ALA A 136 15.33 -17.72 16.91
C ALA A 136 15.84 -17.55 18.36
N VAL A 137 16.85 -16.68 18.53
CA VAL A 137 17.40 -16.32 19.85
C VAL A 137 16.84 -15.01 20.37
N SER A 138 16.39 -14.13 19.47
CA SER A 138 15.82 -12.84 19.81
C SER A 138 14.86 -12.35 18.73
N VAL A 139 14.18 -11.23 19.02
CA VAL A 139 13.40 -10.47 18.03
C VAL A 139 13.93 -9.05 17.94
N THR A 140 13.81 -8.47 16.75
CA THR A 140 14.20 -7.10 16.49
C THR A 140 13.11 -6.34 15.76
N SER A 141 13.23 -5.04 15.75
CA SER A 141 12.34 -4.14 15.03
C SER A 141 12.78 -4.00 13.58
N MET A 142 11.83 -3.67 12.70
CA MET A 142 12.13 -3.28 11.33
C MET A 142 11.50 -1.92 11.00
N GLU A 143 12.17 -1.17 10.14
CA GLU A 143 11.61 0.05 9.58
C GLU A 143 10.82 -0.29 8.33
N VAL A 144 9.60 0.23 8.24
CA VAL A 144 8.69 -0.01 7.11
C VAL A 144 8.06 1.29 6.66
N VAL A 145 7.61 1.32 5.43
CA VAL A 145 6.85 2.45 4.89
C VAL A 145 5.56 2.62 5.67
N ASP A 146 5.29 3.85 6.15
CA ASP A 146 4.04 4.19 6.81
C ASP A 146 2.97 4.52 5.74
N GLU A 147 2.08 3.59 5.50
CA GLU A 147 0.98 3.70 4.56
C GLU A 147 0.02 4.87 4.90
N ASN A 148 -0.04 5.26 6.17
CA ASN A 148 -0.86 6.39 6.61
C ASN A 148 -0.26 7.75 6.22
N SER A 149 0.99 7.79 5.80
CA SER A 149 1.62 8.98 5.25
C SER A 149 1.21 9.27 3.80
N ALA A 150 0.57 8.30 3.13
CA ALA A 150 0.11 8.45 1.75
C ALA A 150 -1.14 9.33 1.65
N ASP A 151 -1.33 9.97 0.49
CA ASP A 151 -2.52 10.76 0.20
C ASP A 151 -3.69 9.87 -0.22
N TYR A 152 -3.41 8.80 -0.95
CA TYR A 152 -4.43 7.92 -1.54
C TYR A 152 -4.08 6.44 -1.38
N ILE A 153 -5.13 5.63 -1.33
CA ILE A 153 -5.06 4.17 -1.51
C ILE A 153 -5.82 3.78 -2.77
N VAL A 154 -5.24 2.89 -3.56
CA VAL A 154 -5.88 2.30 -4.73
C VAL A 154 -6.96 1.32 -4.27
N LYS A 155 -8.19 1.54 -4.71
CA LYS A 155 -9.33 0.68 -4.38
C LYS A 155 -9.79 -0.19 -5.54
N ARG A 156 -9.48 0.22 -6.77
CA ARG A 156 -9.81 -0.56 -7.95
C ARG A 156 -8.85 -0.24 -9.10
N VAL A 157 -8.47 -1.27 -9.80
CA VAL A 157 -7.71 -1.20 -11.06
C VAL A 157 -8.54 -1.92 -12.13
N ALA A 158 -9.00 -1.20 -13.13
CA ALA A 158 -9.77 -1.74 -14.23
C ALA A 158 -9.05 -1.49 -15.55
N THR A 159 -8.61 -2.55 -16.20
CA THR A 159 -7.87 -2.48 -17.45
C THR A 159 -8.75 -2.94 -18.61
N SER A 160 -8.78 -2.15 -19.68
CA SER A 160 -9.28 -2.54 -21.00
C SER A 160 -8.11 -2.69 -21.98
N MET A 161 -8.41 -3.02 -23.22
CA MET A 161 -7.36 -3.25 -24.24
C MET A 161 -6.35 -2.10 -24.38
N ASN A 162 -6.75 -0.85 -24.13
CA ASN A 162 -5.92 0.32 -24.40
C ASN A 162 -5.73 1.26 -23.21
N VAL A 163 -6.49 1.08 -22.14
CA VAL A 163 -6.55 2.03 -21.01
C VAL A 163 -6.71 1.30 -19.70
N THR A 164 -6.01 1.76 -18.67
CA THR A 164 -6.24 1.38 -17.29
C THR A 164 -6.85 2.56 -16.53
N LEU A 165 -7.96 2.29 -15.85
CA LEU A 165 -8.62 3.19 -14.92
C LEU A 165 -8.25 2.76 -13.51
N ILE A 166 -7.66 3.66 -12.73
CA ILE A 166 -7.27 3.45 -11.35
C ILE A 166 -8.12 4.35 -10.48
N LEU A 167 -8.88 3.77 -9.57
CA LEU A 167 -9.79 4.49 -8.68
C LEU A 167 -9.21 4.58 -7.28
N LEU A 168 -9.21 5.80 -6.74
CA LEU A 168 -8.50 6.18 -5.54
C LEU A 168 -9.43 6.64 -4.44
N ARG A 169 -9.13 6.30 -3.20
CA ARG A 169 -9.68 6.93 -1.99
C ARG A 169 -8.59 7.58 -1.18
N ARG A 170 -8.91 8.68 -0.51
CA ARG A 170 -8.00 9.33 0.45
C ARG A 170 -7.76 8.42 1.64
N VAL A 171 -6.52 8.36 2.09
CA VAL A 171 -6.12 7.57 3.28
C VAL A 171 -6.65 8.23 4.55
N ASN A 172 -6.54 9.55 4.66
CA ASN A 172 -6.97 10.31 5.83
C ASN A 172 -8.12 11.27 5.49
N GLN A 173 -9.37 10.84 5.67
CA GLN A 173 -10.52 11.76 5.61
C GLN A 173 -10.72 12.58 6.90
N ASN A 174 -10.02 12.24 7.99
CA ASN A 174 -10.21 12.87 9.30
C ASN A 174 -9.21 13.98 9.65
N ALA A 175 -8.36 14.40 8.72
CA ALA A 175 -7.35 15.43 8.99
C ALA A 175 -7.86 16.87 8.80
N PHE A 176 -9.15 17.07 8.48
CA PHE A 176 -9.77 18.38 8.34
C PHE A 176 -11.14 18.41 9.03
N SER A 177 -11.11 18.36 10.34
CA SER A 177 -12.23 18.78 11.19
C SER A 177 -11.74 19.77 12.24
#